data_b2298bc5fa42402facba948613832b24
#
_entry.id   b2298bc5fa42402facba948613832b24
#
_cell.length_a   1.000
_cell.length_b   1.000
_cell.length_c   1.000
_cell.angle_alpha   90.00
_cell.angle_beta   90.00
_cell.angle_gamma   90.00
#
_symmetry.space_group_name_H-M   'P 1'
#
loop_
_entity.id
_entity.type
_entity.pdbx_description
1 polymer ?
#
loop_
_entity_poly.entity_id
_entity_poly.type
_entity_poly.pdbx_seq_one_letter_code
_entity_poly.pdbx_strand_id
1 'polypeptide(L)'
;GLTEHQEGKVSRYLLKTRTDNPTWSDERVLAKVTRYRNAEIRVRSKVIARTEIAYAAGNGKTAMWNQLAKDGLIDPNVMDKEWLGIADNRQCGVCDELNGSVVPFDKSFTASGATFMQEPAHPNCRCVTTVITRKKKT
;
A
#
# COMPACT_ATOMS: atom_id res chain seq x y z
N GLY A 1 10.36 0.73 15.50
CA GLY A 1 9.78 -0.17 16.49
C GLY A 1 8.49 -0.82 16.02
N LEU A 2 7.88 -1.65 16.84
CA LEU A 2 6.56 -2.23 16.59
C LEU A 2 5.45 -1.19 16.80
N THR A 3 4.31 -1.37 16.15
CA THR A 3 3.09 -0.61 16.46
C THR A 3 2.48 -1.13 17.77
N GLU A 4 1.63 -0.31 18.41
CA GLU A 4 0.88 -0.72 19.61
C GLU A 4 0.13 -2.06 19.40
N HIS A 5 -0.52 -2.23 18.25
CA HIS A 5 -1.18 -3.48 17.89
C HIS A 5 -0.21 -4.68 17.85
N GLN A 6 0.99 -4.50 17.31
CA GLN A 6 2.01 -5.54 17.24
C GLN A 6 2.63 -5.83 18.60
N GLU A 7 2.85 -4.81 19.45
CA GLU A 7 3.27 -5.01 20.85
C GLU A 7 2.21 -5.79 21.62
N GLY A 8 0.92 -5.51 21.39
CA GLY A 8 -0.18 -6.32 21.96
C GLY A 8 -0.16 -7.78 21.52
N LYS A 9 0.21 -8.07 20.26
CA LYS A 9 0.42 -9.46 19.79
C LYS A 9 1.57 -10.14 20.53
N VAL A 10 2.69 -9.45 20.70
CA VAL A 10 3.86 -10.00 21.42
C VAL A 10 3.53 -10.30 22.87
N SER A 11 2.79 -9.41 23.55
CA SER A 11 2.36 -9.60 24.92
C SER A 11 1.42 -10.82 25.07
N ARG A 12 0.45 -10.97 24.17
CA ARG A 12 -0.43 -12.16 24.14
C ARG A 12 0.37 -13.43 23.87
N TYR A 13 1.36 -13.37 22.98
CA TYR A 13 2.22 -14.52 22.68
C TYR A 13 3.08 -14.91 23.88
N LEU A 14 3.58 -13.95 24.67
CA LEU A 14 4.28 -14.20 25.92
C LEU A 14 3.40 -14.95 26.92
N LEU A 15 2.20 -14.42 27.19
CA LEU A 15 1.24 -15.04 28.11
C LEU A 15 0.91 -16.47 27.67
N LYS A 16 0.57 -16.65 26.40
CA LYS A 16 0.29 -17.99 25.84
C LYS A 16 1.48 -18.93 26.00
N THR A 17 2.68 -18.49 25.67
CA THR A 17 3.90 -19.31 25.77
C THR A 17 4.15 -19.77 27.20
N ARG A 18 3.89 -18.93 28.21
CA ARG A 18 3.98 -19.27 29.63
C ARG A 18 2.94 -20.30 30.01
N THR A 19 1.69 -20.07 29.63
CA THR A 19 0.56 -20.97 29.96
C THR A 19 0.76 -22.36 29.37
N ASP A 20 1.18 -22.43 28.10
CA ASP A 20 1.36 -23.68 27.37
C ASP A 20 2.61 -24.47 27.86
N ASN A 21 3.58 -23.78 28.49
CA ASN A 21 4.85 -24.36 28.89
C ASN A 21 5.25 -23.95 30.33
N PRO A 22 4.50 -24.40 31.36
CA PRO A 22 4.70 -23.93 32.73
C PRO A 22 6.05 -24.35 33.35
N THR A 23 6.71 -25.34 32.77
CA THR A 23 8.01 -25.86 33.26
C THR A 23 9.22 -25.21 32.58
N TRP A 24 9.01 -24.32 31.58
CA TRP A 24 10.12 -23.66 30.90
C TRP A 24 10.75 -22.56 31.77
N SER A 25 12.08 -22.47 31.71
CA SER A 25 12.78 -21.35 32.33
C SER A 25 12.40 -20.02 31.66
N ASP A 26 12.55 -18.93 32.41
CA ASP A 26 12.32 -17.58 31.94
C ASP A 26 13.14 -17.26 30.70
N GLU A 27 14.40 -17.68 30.69
CA GLU A 27 15.32 -17.50 29.57
C GLU A 27 14.79 -18.17 28.29
N ARG A 28 14.29 -19.40 28.40
CA ARG A 28 13.73 -20.14 27.25
C ARG A 28 12.46 -19.48 26.70
N VAL A 29 11.58 -19.03 27.59
CA VAL A 29 10.37 -18.28 27.20
C VAL A 29 10.75 -16.99 26.51
N LEU A 30 11.67 -16.22 27.09
CA LEU A 30 12.14 -14.95 26.54
C LEU A 30 12.77 -15.14 25.16
N ALA A 31 13.61 -16.14 24.98
CA ALA A 31 14.22 -16.45 23.67
C ALA A 31 13.17 -16.72 22.59
N LYS A 32 12.10 -17.47 22.93
CA LYS A 32 11.00 -17.76 22.00
C LYS A 32 10.20 -16.51 21.64
N VAL A 33 9.87 -15.70 22.63
CA VAL A 33 9.12 -14.44 22.44
C VAL A 33 9.94 -13.42 21.65
N THR A 34 11.24 -13.33 21.88
CA THR A 34 12.15 -12.46 21.11
C THR A 34 12.19 -12.85 19.63
N ARG A 35 12.23 -14.16 19.31
CA ARG A 35 12.14 -14.62 17.91
C ARG A 35 10.83 -14.20 17.26
N TYR A 36 9.70 -14.33 17.95
CA TYR A 36 8.40 -13.88 17.47
C TYR A 36 8.36 -12.37 17.24
N ARG A 37 8.84 -11.59 18.21
CA ARG A 37 8.95 -10.12 18.09
C ARG A 37 9.79 -9.71 16.90
N ASN A 38 10.93 -10.34 16.69
CA ASN A 38 11.81 -10.07 15.54
C ASN A 38 11.15 -10.44 14.21
N ALA A 39 10.30 -11.46 14.17
CA ALA A 39 9.50 -11.80 13.00
C ALA A 39 8.46 -10.69 12.67
N GLU A 40 7.76 -10.18 13.69
CA GLU A 40 6.82 -9.06 13.53
C GLU A 40 7.53 -7.78 13.04
N ILE A 41 8.74 -7.48 13.55
CA ILE A 41 9.57 -6.36 13.07
C ILE A 41 9.91 -6.53 11.57
N ARG A 42 10.32 -7.73 11.16
CA ARG A 42 10.64 -8.00 9.75
C ARG A 42 9.43 -7.85 8.83
N VAL A 43 8.26 -8.31 9.26
CA VAL A 43 7.00 -8.12 8.49
C VAL A 43 6.70 -6.64 8.32
N ARG A 44 6.76 -5.85 9.41
CA ARG A 44 6.55 -4.40 9.37
C ARG A 44 7.54 -3.70 8.43
N SER A 45 8.84 -4.02 8.55
CA SER A 45 9.88 -3.43 7.70
C SER A 45 9.63 -3.69 6.21
N LYS A 46 9.17 -4.89 5.85
CA LYS A 46 8.79 -5.22 4.47
C LYS A 46 7.60 -4.40 3.97
N VAL A 47 6.57 -4.21 4.81
CA VAL A 47 5.41 -3.39 4.45
C VAL A 47 5.81 -1.93 4.24
N ILE A 48 6.63 -1.37 5.13
CA ILE A 48 7.15 0.00 5.01
C ILE A 48 7.95 0.13 3.71
N ALA A 49 8.94 -0.74 3.47
CA ALA A 49 9.78 -0.68 2.27
C ALA A 49 8.96 -0.76 0.97
N ARG A 50 7.99 -1.68 0.89
CA ARG A 50 7.10 -1.78 -0.28
C ARG A 50 6.26 -0.53 -0.49
N THR A 51 5.75 0.03 0.59
CA THR A 51 4.93 1.25 0.55
C THR A 51 5.74 2.44 0.08
N GLU A 52 6.95 2.63 0.62
CA GLU A 52 7.86 3.71 0.21
C GLU A 52 8.30 3.59 -1.25
N ILE A 53 8.60 2.37 -1.71
CA ILE A 53 8.93 2.11 -3.13
C ILE A 53 7.72 2.45 -4.01
N ALA A 54 6.50 2.06 -3.61
CA ALA A 54 5.29 2.37 -4.37
C ALA A 54 5.02 3.89 -4.45
N TYR A 55 5.21 4.62 -3.34
CA TYR A 55 5.13 6.09 -3.32
C TYR A 55 6.17 6.73 -4.23
N ALA A 56 7.42 6.29 -4.16
CA ALA A 56 8.48 6.82 -5.00
C ALA A 56 8.19 6.56 -6.49
N ALA A 57 7.74 5.36 -6.84
CA ALA A 57 7.38 5.00 -8.21
C ALA A 57 6.18 5.80 -8.72
N GLY A 58 5.11 5.94 -7.93
CA GLY A 58 3.92 6.72 -8.27
C GLY A 58 4.25 8.20 -8.48
N ASN A 59 5.00 8.80 -7.56
CA ASN A 59 5.44 10.19 -7.66
C ASN A 59 6.36 10.42 -8.86
N GLY A 60 7.32 9.53 -9.09
CA GLY A 60 8.24 9.62 -10.24
C GLY A 60 7.50 9.53 -11.57
N LYS A 61 6.56 8.62 -11.68
CA LYS A 61 5.71 8.46 -12.86
C LYS A 61 4.83 9.70 -13.12
N THR A 62 4.20 10.25 -12.09
CA THR A 62 3.40 11.46 -12.19
C THR A 62 4.26 12.66 -12.60
N ALA A 63 5.45 12.80 -12.02
CA ALA A 63 6.41 13.85 -12.41
C ALA A 63 6.83 13.71 -13.88
N MET A 64 7.09 12.48 -14.34
CA MET A 64 7.39 12.20 -15.75
C MET A 64 6.24 12.61 -16.68
N TRP A 65 5.01 12.24 -16.37
CA TRP A 65 3.85 12.62 -17.18
C TRP A 65 3.66 14.13 -17.24
N ASN A 66 3.81 14.83 -16.12
CA ASN A 66 3.73 16.28 -16.07
C ASN A 66 4.84 16.94 -16.89
N GLN A 67 6.05 16.38 -16.89
CA GLN A 67 7.14 16.88 -17.72
C GLN A 67 6.85 16.66 -19.21
N LEU A 68 6.38 15.46 -19.60
CA LEU A 68 6.00 15.18 -20.99
C LEU A 68 4.88 16.12 -21.49
N ALA A 69 3.92 16.44 -20.63
CA ALA A 69 2.87 17.40 -20.95
C ALA A 69 3.43 18.80 -21.12
N LYS A 70 4.33 19.23 -20.24
CA LYS A 70 5.00 20.53 -20.30
C LYS A 70 5.88 20.69 -21.56
N ASP A 71 6.52 19.60 -21.98
CA ASP A 71 7.35 19.56 -23.20
C ASP A 71 6.52 19.40 -24.48
N GLY A 72 5.19 19.31 -24.38
CA GLY A 72 4.27 19.16 -25.52
C GLY A 72 4.28 17.78 -26.18
N LEU A 73 4.88 16.78 -25.52
CA LEU A 73 4.94 15.40 -26.01
C LEU A 73 3.63 14.62 -25.77
N ILE A 74 2.83 15.05 -24.80
CA ILE A 74 1.47 14.58 -24.59
C ILE A 74 0.54 15.78 -24.38
N ASP A 75 -0.72 15.66 -24.79
CA ASP A 75 -1.73 16.70 -24.59
C ASP A 75 -2.67 16.32 -23.45
N PRO A 76 -2.57 16.98 -22.27
CA PRO A 76 -3.43 16.72 -21.12
C PRO A 76 -4.94 16.86 -21.40
N ASN A 77 -5.32 17.65 -22.43
CA ASN A 77 -6.72 17.87 -22.77
C ASN A 77 -7.39 16.66 -23.42
N VAL A 78 -6.60 15.78 -24.01
CA VAL A 78 -7.09 14.54 -24.66
C VAL A 78 -6.66 13.28 -23.93
N MET A 79 -6.05 13.40 -22.75
CA MET A 79 -5.58 12.30 -21.92
C MET A 79 -6.43 12.20 -20.65
N ASP A 80 -6.63 10.98 -20.23
CA ASP A 80 -7.21 10.64 -18.92
C ASP A 80 -6.24 9.75 -18.15
N LYS A 81 -6.45 9.62 -16.84
CA LYS A 81 -5.78 8.65 -15.98
C LYS A 81 -6.74 7.53 -15.65
N GLU A 82 -6.23 6.30 -15.63
CA GLU A 82 -6.97 5.12 -15.21
C GLU A 82 -6.29 4.46 -14.03
N TRP A 83 -7.08 4.04 -13.04
CA TRP A 83 -6.60 3.28 -11.89
C TRP A 83 -6.79 1.79 -12.14
N LEU A 84 -5.70 1.03 -12.04
CA LEU A 84 -5.69 -0.41 -12.26
C LEU A 84 -5.39 -1.13 -10.95
N GLY A 85 -6.38 -1.85 -10.44
CA GLY A 85 -6.24 -2.77 -9.32
C GLY A 85 -5.92 -4.19 -9.78
N ILE A 86 -5.47 -5.00 -8.84
CA ILE A 86 -5.35 -6.45 -9.06
C ILE A 86 -6.65 -7.08 -8.55
N ALA A 87 -7.52 -7.49 -9.45
CA ALA A 87 -8.82 -8.09 -9.12
C ALA A 87 -8.64 -9.52 -8.57
N ASP A 88 -8.18 -9.62 -7.33
CA ASP A 88 -8.06 -10.88 -6.59
C ASP A 88 -8.73 -10.77 -5.21
N ASN A 89 -8.87 -11.91 -4.51
CA ASN A 89 -9.50 -11.99 -3.19
C ASN A 89 -8.73 -11.27 -2.05
N ARG A 90 -7.57 -10.66 -2.36
CA ARG A 90 -6.77 -9.85 -1.43
C ARG A 90 -6.87 -8.36 -1.71
N GLN A 91 -7.67 -7.96 -2.67
CA GLN A 91 -7.94 -6.55 -2.95
C GLN A 91 -8.86 -5.99 -1.86
N CYS A 92 -8.53 -4.82 -1.31
CA CYS A 92 -9.37 -4.18 -0.29
C CYS A 92 -10.48 -3.35 -0.93
N GLY A 93 -11.51 -2.98 -0.14
CA GLY A 93 -12.65 -2.23 -0.64
C GLY A 93 -12.29 -0.90 -1.31
N VAL A 94 -11.29 -0.17 -0.82
CA VAL A 94 -10.81 1.08 -1.45
C VAL A 94 -10.22 0.80 -2.83
N CYS A 95 -9.42 -0.25 -2.97
CA CYS A 95 -8.84 -0.64 -4.25
C CYS A 95 -9.89 -1.21 -5.22
N ASP A 96 -10.94 -1.88 -4.73
CA ASP A 96 -12.07 -2.33 -5.54
C ASP A 96 -12.85 -1.13 -6.11
N GLU A 97 -13.10 -0.12 -5.28
CA GLU A 97 -13.80 1.11 -5.68
C GLU A 97 -12.99 1.91 -6.71
N LEU A 98 -11.66 1.96 -6.57
CA LEU A 98 -10.77 2.65 -7.49
C LEU A 98 -10.54 1.90 -8.80
N ASN A 99 -10.62 0.57 -8.80
CA ASN A 99 -10.27 -0.26 -9.95
C ASN A 99 -11.15 0.06 -11.17
N GLY A 100 -10.52 0.41 -12.28
CA GLY A 100 -11.18 0.82 -13.52
C GLY A 100 -11.70 2.26 -13.50
N SER A 101 -11.48 3.02 -12.42
CA SER A 101 -11.85 4.43 -12.37
C SER A 101 -11.00 5.24 -13.36
N VAL A 102 -11.66 6.12 -14.10
CA VAL A 102 -11.03 7.01 -15.08
C VAL A 102 -11.33 8.46 -14.70
N VAL A 103 -10.31 9.29 -14.66
CA VAL A 103 -10.42 10.72 -14.36
C VAL A 103 -9.59 11.53 -15.37
N PRO A 104 -9.93 12.80 -15.62
CA PRO A 104 -9.08 13.70 -16.41
C PRO A 104 -7.65 13.74 -15.88
N PHE A 105 -6.69 13.97 -16.76
CA PHE A 105 -5.26 13.94 -16.48
C PHE A 105 -4.84 14.74 -15.23
N ASP A 106 -5.45 15.89 -15.00
CA ASP A 106 -5.18 16.81 -13.90
C ASP A 106 -6.01 16.57 -12.63
N LYS A 107 -6.93 15.61 -12.65
CA LYS A 107 -7.87 15.35 -11.54
C LYS A 107 -7.41 14.20 -10.67
N SER A 108 -7.88 14.22 -9.42
CA SER A 108 -7.69 13.14 -8.45
C SER A 108 -8.78 12.08 -8.59
N PHE A 109 -8.43 10.84 -8.27
CA PHE A 109 -9.39 9.78 -8.02
C PHE A 109 -10.03 9.95 -6.64
N THR A 110 -11.23 9.46 -6.46
CA THR A 110 -11.95 9.50 -5.18
C THR A 110 -12.48 8.11 -4.85
N ALA A 111 -12.24 7.67 -3.62
CA ALA A 111 -12.80 6.43 -3.07
C ALA A 111 -12.96 6.57 -1.56
N SER A 112 -14.06 6.06 -1.02
CA SER A 112 -14.35 6.04 0.42
C SER A 112 -14.16 7.41 1.09
N GLY A 113 -14.50 8.50 0.39
CA GLY A 113 -14.38 9.88 0.89
C GLY A 113 -12.95 10.46 0.90
N ALA A 114 -11.96 9.75 0.40
CA ALA A 114 -10.58 10.21 0.24
C ALA A 114 -10.23 10.45 -1.23
N THR A 115 -9.23 11.29 -1.49
CA THR A 115 -8.73 11.62 -2.83
C THR A 115 -7.30 11.14 -3.02
N PHE A 116 -6.98 10.67 -4.24
CA PHE A 116 -5.69 10.11 -4.59
C PHE A 116 -5.26 10.63 -5.96
N MET A 117 -4.09 11.22 -6.08
CA MET A 117 -3.54 11.64 -7.37
C MET A 117 -2.98 10.46 -8.17
N GLN A 118 -2.38 9.51 -7.48
CA GLN A 118 -1.78 8.25 -7.99
C GLN A 118 -1.69 7.22 -6.87
N GLU A 119 -1.25 6.01 -7.21
CA GLU A 119 -0.93 4.98 -6.24
C GLU A 119 0.30 5.33 -5.37
N PRO A 120 0.42 4.74 -4.18
CA PRO A 120 -0.50 3.83 -3.53
C PRO A 120 -1.64 4.55 -2.81
N ALA A 121 -2.83 3.92 -2.72
CA ALA A 121 -3.94 4.43 -1.94
C ALA A 121 -3.79 4.17 -0.42
N HIS A 122 -3.01 3.16 -0.05
CA HIS A 122 -2.79 2.73 1.34
C HIS A 122 -1.48 1.94 1.45
N PRO A 123 -0.98 1.67 2.69
CA PRO A 123 0.19 0.82 2.89
C PRO A 123 0.01 -0.56 2.23
N ASN A 124 1.07 -1.06 1.60
CA ASN A 124 1.09 -2.34 0.88
C ASN A 124 0.10 -2.45 -0.29
N CYS A 125 -0.31 -1.33 -0.87
CA CYS A 125 -1.14 -1.27 -2.08
C CYS A 125 -0.41 -1.90 -3.27
N ARG A 126 -1.17 -2.59 -4.14
CA ARG A 126 -0.65 -3.26 -5.36
C ARG A 126 -1.21 -2.65 -6.64
N CYS A 127 -1.98 -1.56 -6.53
CA CYS A 127 -2.55 -0.86 -7.67
C CYS A 127 -1.49 -0.06 -8.42
N VAL A 128 -1.80 0.25 -9.68
CA VAL A 128 -1.03 1.17 -10.52
C VAL A 128 -1.97 2.13 -11.22
N THR A 129 -1.49 3.33 -11.53
CA THR A 129 -2.18 4.27 -12.40
C THR A 129 -1.50 4.32 -13.76
N THR A 130 -2.26 4.55 -14.80
CA THR A 130 -1.77 4.74 -16.17
C THR A 130 -2.42 5.95 -16.82
N VAL A 131 -1.83 6.44 -17.90
CA VAL A 131 -2.39 7.49 -18.75
C VAL A 131 -2.94 6.83 -20.00
N ILE A 132 -4.15 7.19 -20.37
CA ILE A 132 -4.85 6.69 -21.56
C ILE A 132 -5.35 7.84 -22.41
N THR A 133 -5.49 7.63 -23.71
CA THR A 133 -6.14 8.61 -24.58
C THR A 133 -7.64 8.62 -24.31
N ARG A 134 -8.21 9.82 -24.10
CA ARG A 134 -9.64 9.99 -23.87
C ARG A 134 -10.42 9.43 -25.07
N LYS A 135 -11.33 8.51 -24.82
CA LYS A 135 -12.23 7.99 -25.85
C LYS A 135 -13.17 9.12 -26.30
N LYS A 136 -13.17 9.45 -27.59
CA LYS A 136 -14.20 10.34 -28.14
C LYS A 136 -15.57 9.66 -27.89
N LYS A 137 -16.49 10.38 -27.24
CA LYS A 137 -17.89 9.94 -27.23
C LYS A 137 -18.37 10.02 -28.68
N THR A 138 -18.64 8.87 -29.27
CA THR A 138 -19.38 8.74 -30.51
C THR A 138 -20.84 9.11 -30.27
#